data_763f83f9b3af649836b9e65fa3c5d5c6
#
_entry.id   763f83f9b3af649836b9e65fa3c5d5c6
#
_cell.length_a   1.000
_cell.length_b   1.000
_cell.length_c   1.000
_cell.angle_alpha   90.00
_cell.angle_beta   90.00
_cell.angle_gamma   90.00
#
_symmetry.space_group_name_H-M   'P 1'
#
loop_
_entity.id
_entity.type
_entity.pdbx_description
1 polymer ?
#
loop_
_entity_poly.entity_id
_entity_poly.type
_entity_poly.pdbx_seq_one_letter_code
_entity_poly.pdbx_strand_id
1 'polypeptide(L)'
;MQKGYFAASWGDIINSPGWFSKFLKLGLLCFIPVFGVIVAFGYLYGWAREIAWNIHRPMGERIFANEDGTLYKRGLYIFVISFVFSLAPTFFSFLSSFITGVSIGVGVSLSSIGGSLFLVILTTLVGIVLSLLVEFFVYVGSMRTSIYTTLSSGFQLGKIWAMIRYDFTGLLRILAMSIVVGLVVSAIIGIIAVVLVLLGVFAATLVHGSEAIIAVMFLGILFVVFGCLVFFFLWMFQEALVARALGYWMRQFEVSSWGGQEDLMPFEKQYCVPQVQYYQPYQDVSFQQGGSVNEATYSVQQSQPVPVQNEAHFQPQGGTENTAPCSNV
;
A
#
# COMPACT_ATOMS: atom_id res chain seq x y z
N MET A 1 -8.91 16.38 15.06
CA MET A 1 -7.72 15.51 15.02
C MET A 1 -7.91 14.48 13.89
N GLN A 2 -6.99 14.41 12.93
CA GLN A 2 -7.02 13.33 11.93
C GLN A 2 -6.80 12.00 12.64
N LYS A 3 -7.71 11.04 12.41
CA LYS A 3 -7.53 9.67 12.92
C LYS A 3 -6.26 9.09 12.29
N GLY A 4 -5.43 8.40 13.08
CA GLY A 4 -4.26 7.70 12.53
C GLY A 4 -4.66 6.65 11.49
N TYR A 5 -3.74 6.26 10.59
CA TYR A 5 -4.00 5.31 9.51
C TYR A 5 -4.65 4.00 10.00
N PHE A 6 -4.17 3.45 11.12
CA PHE A 6 -4.76 2.26 11.74
C PHE A 6 -6.22 2.46 12.12
N ALA A 7 -6.51 3.50 12.91
CA ALA A 7 -7.86 3.74 13.43
C ALA A 7 -8.86 4.03 12.30
N ALA A 8 -8.42 4.72 11.23
CA ALA A 8 -9.24 4.99 10.06
C ALA A 8 -9.54 3.70 9.28
N SER A 9 -8.50 2.91 8.96
CA SER A 9 -8.64 1.66 8.21
C SER A 9 -9.44 0.61 8.99
N TRP A 10 -9.18 0.47 10.28
CA TRP A 10 -9.92 -0.41 11.17
C TRP A 10 -11.40 -0.04 11.23
N GLY A 11 -11.69 1.26 11.43
CA GLY A 11 -13.07 1.76 11.44
C GLY A 11 -13.80 1.48 10.14
N ASP A 12 -13.17 1.69 8.99
CA ASP A 12 -13.77 1.41 7.68
C ASP A 12 -14.08 -0.07 7.48
N ILE A 13 -13.21 -0.97 7.96
CA ILE A 13 -13.42 -2.42 7.88
C ILE A 13 -14.60 -2.84 8.76
N ILE A 14 -14.52 -2.52 10.07
CA ILE A 14 -15.50 -3.03 11.04
C ILE A 14 -16.90 -2.43 10.82
N ASN A 15 -16.97 -1.19 10.35
CA ASN A 15 -18.25 -0.55 10.01
C ASN A 15 -18.80 -1.00 8.64
N SER A 16 -18.06 -1.77 7.87
CA SER A 16 -18.56 -2.32 6.60
C SER A 16 -19.57 -3.45 6.87
N PRO A 17 -20.78 -3.41 6.29
CA PRO A 17 -21.76 -4.46 6.49
C PRO A 17 -21.23 -5.85 6.11
N GLY A 18 -21.36 -6.83 7.01
CA GLY A 18 -20.95 -8.21 6.75
C GLY A 18 -19.47 -8.43 6.55
N TRP A 19 -18.61 -7.57 7.11
CA TRP A 19 -17.15 -7.64 6.98
C TRP A 19 -16.58 -9.03 7.29
N PHE A 20 -17.02 -9.67 8.37
CA PHE A 20 -16.55 -11.00 8.75
C PHE A 20 -16.82 -12.05 7.65
N SER A 21 -18.04 -12.08 7.12
CA SER A 21 -18.40 -12.99 6.04
C SER A 21 -17.60 -12.74 4.76
N LYS A 22 -17.26 -11.46 4.47
CA LYS A 22 -16.43 -11.10 3.31
C LYS A 22 -15.01 -11.61 3.47
N PHE A 23 -14.39 -11.44 4.62
CA PHE A 23 -13.05 -11.98 4.89
C PHE A 23 -13.02 -13.50 4.93
N LEU A 24 -14.07 -14.15 5.45
CA LEU A 24 -14.18 -15.59 5.41
C LEU A 24 -14.25 -16.10 3.95
N LYS A 25 -15.01 -15.45 3.10
CA LYS A 25 -15.08 -15.78 1.65
C LYS A 25 -13.75 -15.51 0.95
N LEU A 26 -13.06 -14.39 1.27
CA LEU A 26 -11.72 -14.10 0.73
C LEU A 26 -10.71 -15.15 1.18
N GLY A 27 -10.74 -15.58 2.45
CA GLY A 27 -9.90 -16.64 2.98
C GLY A 27 -10.15 -17.97 2.27
N LEU A 28 -11.43 -18.37 2.10
CA LEU A 28 -11.80 -19.55 1.33
C LEU A 28 -11.32 -19.48 -0.13
N LEU A 29 -11.41 -18.30 -0.74
CA LEU A 29 -10.96 -18.09 -2.11
C LEU A 29 -9.46 -18.33 -2.27
N CYS A 30 -8.66 -18.01 -1.24
CA CYS A 30 -7.20 -18.21 -1.25
C CYS A 30 -6.79 -19.71 -1.26
N PHE A 31 -7.71 -20.66 -0.99
CA PHE A 31 -7.44 -22.07 -1.24
C PHE A 31 -7.29 -22.40 -2.75
N ILE A 32 -7.77 -21.54 -3.63
CA ILE A 32 -7.50 -21.64 -5.06
C ILE A 32 -6.19 -20.87 -5.32
N PRO A 33 -5.05 -21.57 -5.47
CA PRO A 33 -3.76 -20.90 -5.57
C PRO A 33 -3.72 -19.96 -6.79
N VAL A 34 -3.02 -18.85 -6.65
CA VAL A 34 -2.86 -17.79 -7.65
C VAL A 34 -4.18 -17.08 -7.97
N PHE A 35 -5.20 -17.77 -8.47
CA PHE A 35 -6.47 -17.14 -8.86
C PHE A 35 -7.17 -16.48 -7.67
N GLY A 36 -7.23 -17.17 -6.52
CA GLY A 36 -7.85 -16.62 -5.33
C GLY A 36 -7.17 -15.35 -4.83
N VAL A 37 -5.85 -15.33 -4.83
CA VAL A 37 -5.04 -14.16 -4.45
C VAL A 37 -5.26 -13.01 -5.42
N ILE A 38 -5.30 -13.27 -6.73
CA ILE A 38 -5.58 -12.26 -7.76
C ILE A 38 -6.93 -11.59 -7.50
N VAL A 39 -7.99 -12.37 -7.29
CA VAL A 39 -9.32 -11.83 -7.03
C VAL A 39 -9.33 -11.04 -5.72
N ALA A 40 -8.70 -11.55 -4.66
CA ALA A 40 -8.64 -10.89 -3.37
C ALA A 40 -7.92 -9.54 -3.46
N PHE A 41 -6.75 -9.48 -4.08
CA PHE A 41 -6.02 -8.23 -4.30
C PHE A 41 -6.80 -7.25 -5.18
N GLY A 42 -7.41 -7.73 -6.26
CA GLY A 42 -8.25 -6.90 -7.12
C GLY A 42 -9.39 -6.24 -6.36
N TYR A 43 -10.04 -7.01 -5.47
CA TYR A 43 -11.13 -6.53 -4.64
C TYR A 43 -10.64 -5.53 -3.56
N LEU A 44 -9.62 -5.90 -2.78
CA LEU A 44 -9.13 -5.08 -1.67
C LEU A 44 -8.52 -3.75 -2.16
N TYR A 45 -7.65 -3.80 -3.15
CA TYR A 45 -7.04 -2.59 -3.71
C TYR A 45 -8.02 -1.76 -4.54
N GLY A 46 -9.04 -2.39 -5.14
CA GLY A 46 -10.15 -1.69 -5.77
C GLY A 46 -10.93 -0.84 -4.78
N TRP A 47 -11.24 -1.40 -3.62
CA TRP A 47 -11.88 -0.68 -2.52
C TRP A 47 -10.96 0.36 -1.87
N ALA A 48 -9.68 0.03 -1.69
CA ALA A 48 -8.69 0.92 -1.07
C ALA A 48 -8.44 2.19 -1.89
N ARG A 49 -8.36 2.07 -3.24
CA ARG A 49 -8.10 3.20 -4.11
C ARG A 49 -9.18 4.29 -4.04
N GLU A 50 -10.43 3.94 -3.72
CA GLU A 50 -11.52 4.92 -3.64
C GLU A 50 -11.24 6.04 -2.64
N ILE A 51 -10.52 5.72 -1.54
CA ILE A 51 -10.08 6.74 -0.57
C ILE A 51 -9.12 7.75 -1.18
N ALA A 52 -8.29 7.36 -2.15
CA ALA A 52 -7.40 8.30 -2.83
C ALA A 52 -8.16 9.41 -3.57
N TRP A 53 -9.39 9.12 -4.03
CA TRP A 53 -10.34 10.10 -4.57
C TRP A 53 -11.29 10.70 -3.52
N ASN A 54 -11.01 10.49 -2.23
CA ASN A 54 -11.87 10.95 -1.13
C ASN A 54 -13.28 10.32 -1.12
N ILE A 55 -13.43 9.14 -1.70
CA ILE A 55 -14.69 8.40 -1.73
C ILE A 55 -14.69 7.39 -0.58
N HIS A 56 -15.55 7.61 0.41
CA HIS A 56 -15.69 6.77 1.60
C HIS A 56 -16.88 5.82 1.45
N ARG A 57 -16.67 4.72 0.74
CA ARG A 57 -17.69 3.67 0.61
C ARG A 57 -17.33 2.46 1.50
N PRO A 58 -18.35 1.77 2.04
CA PRO A 58 -18.13 0.48 2.69
C PRO A 58 -17.65 -0.54 1.66
N MET A 59 -17.06 -1.64 2.12
CA MET A 59 -16.66 -2.74 1.26
C MET A 59 -17.84 -3.23 0.41
N GLY A 60 -17.60 -3.44 -0.89
CA GLY A 60 -18.60 -3.97 -1.82
C GLY A 60 -19.21 -5.30 -1.33
N GLU A 61 -20.47 -5.56 -1.60
CA GLU A 61 -21.13 -6.78 -1.15
C GLU A 61 -20.68 -8.03 -1.91
N ARG A 62 -20.39 -7.86 -3.20
CA ARG A 62 -20.02 -8.94 -4.11
C ARG A 62 -18.54 -8.92 -4.40
N ILE A 63 -17.81 -9.94 -3.94
CA ILE A 63 -16.35 -10.05 -4.15
C ILE A 63 -16.00 -10.21 -5.63
N PHE A 64 -16.82 -10.93 -6.40
CA PHE A 64 -16.64 -11.17 -7.82
C PHE A 64 -17.27 -10.12 -8.73
N ALA A 65 -17.91 -9.08 -8.15
CA ALA A 65 -18.47 -8.01 -8.95
C ALA A 65 -17.34 -7.23 -9.65
N ASN A 66 -17.30 -7.37 -10.96
CA ASN A 66 -16.37 -6.64 -11.82
C ASN A 66 -17.09 -5.42 -12.41
N GLU A 67 -17.65 -4.57 -11.53
CA GLU A 67 -18.46 -3.41 -11.92
C GLU A 67 -17.68 -2.40 -12.77
N ASP A 68 -16.40 -2.25 -12.47
CA ASP A 68 -15.48 -1.38 -13.21
C ASP A 68 -14.74 -2.09 -14.36
N GLY A 69 -15.03 -3.37 -14.63
CA GLY A 69 -14.38 -4.18 -15.65
C GLY A 69 -12.88 -4.47 -15.39
N THR A 70 -12.34 -4.05 -14.25
CA THR A 70 -10.88 -4.06 -13.99
C THR A 70 -10.44 -4.92 -12.81
N LEU A 71 -11.36 -5.57 -12.11
CA LEU A 71 -11.08 -6.36 -10.90
C LEU A 71 -9.94 -7.37 -11.12
N TYR A 72 -10.09 -8.27 -12.08
CA TYR A 72 -9.10 -9.32 -12.35
C TYR A 72 -7.80 -8.76 -12.89
N LYS A 73 -7.87 -7.78 -13.77
CA LYS A 73 -6.72 -7.10 -14.37
C LYS A 73 -5.88 -6.40 -13.30
N ARG A 74 -6.54 -5.68 -12.41
CA ARG A 74 -5.91 -5.01 -11.26
C ARG A 74 -5.25 -6.01 -10.34
N GLY A 75 -5.97 -7.06 -9.93
CA GLY A 75 -5.44 -8.09 -9.06
C GLY A 75 -4.24 -8.82 -9.65
N LEU A 76 -4.31 -9.17 -10.94
CA LEU A 76 -3.20 -9.78 -11.65
C LEU A 76 -1.96 -8.87 -11.67
N TYR A 77 -2.13 -7.60 -11.93
CA TYR A 77 -1.02 -6.66 -11.98
C TYR A 77 -0.37 -6.47 -10.61
N ILE A 78 -1.17 -6.35 -9.55
CA ILE A 78 -0.66 -6.27 -8.17
C ILE A 78 0.07 -7.55 -7.80
N PHE A 79 -0.48 -8.72 -8.15
CA PHE A 79 0.17 -10.01 -7.94
C PHE A 79 1.54 -10.07 -8.64
N VAL A 80 1.61 -9.64 -9.91
CA VAL A 80 2.87 -9.62 -10.68
C VAL A 80 3.88 -8.65 -10.04
N ILE A 81 3.45 -7.46 -9.61
CA ILE A 81 4.33 -6.50 -8.94
C ILE A 81 4.89 -7.09 -7.64
N SER A 82 4.01 -7.62 -6.79
CA SER A 82 4.43 -8.24 -5.53
C SER A 82 5.38 -9.41 -5.77
N PHE A 83 5.08 -10.25 -6.78
CA PHE A 83 5.93 -11.39 -7.15
C PHE A 83 7.30 -10.93 -7.62
N VAL A 84 7.37 -10.00 -8.58
CA VAL A 84 8.63 -9.54 -9.17
C VAL A 84 9.51 -8.86 -8.10
N PHE A 85 8.94 -7.97 -7.31
CA PHE A 85 9.71 -7.31 -6.24
C PHE A 85 10.14 -8.28 -5.14
N SER A 86 9.37 -9.32 -4.82
CA SER A 86 9.76 -10.32 -3.83
C SER A 86 10.90 -11.23 -4.28
N LEU A 87 11.21 -11.29 -5.59
CA LEU A 87 12.34 -12.09 -6.09
C LEU A 87 13.68 -11.63 -5.51
N ALA A 88 13.87 -10.32 -5.33
CA ALA A 88 15.13 -9.78 -4.81
C ALA A 88 15.45 -10.27 -3.37
N PRO A 89 14.59 -10.08 -2.36
CA PRO A 89 14.85 -10.59 -1.02
C PRO A 89 14.84 -12.12 -0.96
N THR A 90 14.02 -12.79 -1.77
CA THR A 90 13.99 -14.26 -1.84
C THR A 90 15.30 -14.81 -2.36
N PHE A 91 15.81 -14.26 -3.46
CA PHE A 91 17.13 -14.65 -4.02
C PHE A 91 18.25 -14.40 -3.02
N PHE A 92 18.24 -13.24 -2.34
CA PHE A 92 19.22 -12.94 -1.30
C PHE A 92 19.14 -13.94 -0.13
N SER A 93 17.95 -14.28 0.33
CA SER A 93 17.75 -15.26 1.40
C SER A 93 18.21 -16.66 0.99
N PHE A 94 17.93 -17.07 -0.25
CA PHE A 94 18.43 -18.33 -0.81
C PHE A 94 19.96 -18.36 -0.83
N LEU A 95 20.61 -17.33 -1.36
CA LEU A 95 22.07 -17.23 -1.42
C LEU A 95 22.69 -17.25 -0.02
N SER A 96 22.12 -16.52 0.92
CA SER A 96 22.55 -16.49 2.32
C SER A 96 22.45 -17.89 2.97
N SER A 97 21.33 -18.58 2.76
CA SER A 97 21.13 -19.94 3.28
C SER A 97 22.09 -20.95 2.66
N PHE A 98 22.38 -20.80 1.36
CA PHE A 98 23.34 -21.64 0.67
C PHE A 98 24.76 -21.46 1.24
N ILE A 99 25.23 -20.21 1.40
CA ILE A 99 26.53 -19.89 1.98
C ILE A 99 26.64 -20.43 3.41
N THR A 100 25.60 -20.25 4.23
CA THR A 100 25.55 -20.72 5.61
C THR A 100 25.57 -22.26 5.65
N GLY A 101 24.79 -22.92 4.80
CA GLY A 101 24.73 -24.39 4.71
C GLY A 101 26.05 -25.03 4.31
N VAL A 102 26.73 -24.44 3.33
CA VAL A 102 28.08 -24.90 2.92
C VAL A 102 29.09 -24.70 4.06
N SER A 103 29.06 -23.57 4.76
CA SER A 103 29.94 -23.28 5.88
C SER A 103 29.78 -24.28 7.04
N ILE A 104 28.55 -24.73 7.32
CA ILE A 104 28.28 -25.74 8.35
C ILE A 104 28.69 -27.15 7.86
N GLY A 105 28.48 -27.48 6.58
CA GLY A 105 28.76 -28.80 5.99
C GLY A 105 30.25 -29.13 5.83
N VAL A 106 31.13 -28.13 5.75
CA VAL A 106 32.59 -28.30 5.57
C VAL A 106 33.34 -28.55 6.89
N GLY A 107 32.65 -28.82 7.99
CA GLY A 107 33.27 -29.22 9.26
C GLY A 107 33.91 -28.05 10.02
N VAL A 108 33.03 -27.29 10.66
CA VAL A 108 33.41 -26.12 11.46
C VAL A 108 34.12 -26.53 12.73
N SER A 109 35.38 -26.20 12.87
CA SER A 109 36.10 -26.25 14.16
C SER A 109 35.47 -25.25 15.15
N LEU A 110 35.54 -25.53 16.47
CA LEU A 110 34.97 -24.64 17.51
C LEU A 110 35.43 -23.18 17.38
N SER A 111 36.61 -22.91 16.80
CA SER A 111 37.12 -21.57 16.54
C SER A 111 36.41 -20.82 15.43
N SER A 112 35.67 -21.48 14.54
CA SER A 112 34.90 -20.85 13.44
C SER A 112 33.46 -20.60 13.78
N ILE A 113 32.95 -21.08 14.92
CA ILE A 113 31.54 -20.87 15.35
C ILE A 113 31.24 -19.38 15.52
N GLY A 114 32.18 -18.61 16.08
CA GLY A 114 32.01 -17.15 16.23
C GLY A 114 31.89 -16.41 14.89
N GLY A 115 32.73 -16.81 13.91
CA GLY A 115 32.68 -16.24 12.56
C GLY A 115 31.41 -16.59 11.80
N SER A 116 30.95 -17.83 11.91
CA SER A 116 29.71 -18.25 11.26
C SER A 116 28.46 -17.58 11.86
N LEU A 117 28.40 -17.44 13.18
CA LEU A 117 27.34 -16.68 13.86
C LEU A 117 27.31 -15.21 13.42
N PHE A 118 28.45 -14.55 13.36
CA PHE A 118 28.55 -13.17 12.89
C PHE A 118 28.01 -13.02 11.46
N LEU A 119 28.41 -13.91 10.55
CA LEU A 119 27.93 -13.90 9.16
C LEU A 119 26.42 -14.12 9.07
N VAL A 120 25.86 -15.05 9.85
CA VAL A 120 24.40 -15.30 9.90
C VAL A 120 23.66 -14.07 10.38
N ILE A 121 24.12 -13.43 11.46
CA ILE A 121 23.50 -12.20 11.97
C ILE A 121 23.58 -11.09 10.93
N LEU A 122 24.74 -10.87 10.33
CA LEU A 122 24.94 -9.82 9.32
C LEU A 122 24.05 -10.04 8.09
N THR A 123 24.02 -11.24 7.53
CA THR A 123 23.20 -11.56 6.35
C THR A 123 21.73 -11.47 6.66
N THR A 124 21.30 -11.88 7.85
CA THR A 124 19.90 -11.73 8.29
C THR A 124 19.52 -10.26 8.40
N LEU A 125 20.36 -9.43 8.98
CA LEU A 125 20.10 -7.99 9.12
C LEU A 125 20.00 -7.30 7.75
N VAL A 126 20.92 -7.61 6.84
CA VAL A 126 20.88 -7.09 5.46
C VAL A 126 19.61 -7.57 4.74
N GLY A 127 19.24 -8.84 4.92
CA GLY A 127 18.01 -9.40 4.35
C GLY A 127 16.73 -8.69 4.86
N ILE A 128 16.68 -8.39 6.15
CA ILE A 128 15.57 -7.63 6.74
C ILE A 128 15.49 -6.22 6.13
N VAL A 129 16.61 -5.50 6.07
CA VAL A 129 16.64 -4.15 5.49
C VAL A 129 16.21 -4.18 4.02
N LEU A 130 16.71 -5.13 3.25
CA LEU A 130 16.32 -5.29 1.84
C LEU A 130 14.83 -5.59 1.70
N SER A 131 14.27 -6.47 2.54
CA SER A 131 12.83 -6.79 2.53
C SER A 131 11.97 -5.58 2.85
N LEU A 132 12.37 -4.77 3.85
CA LEU A 132 11.66 -3.55 4.21
C LEU A 132 11.70 -2.50 3.08
N LEU A 133 12.83 -2.35 2.40
CA LEU A 133 12.95 -1.45 1.25
C LEU A 133 12.04 -1.90 0.09
N VAL A 134 12.06 -3.18 -0.22
CA VAL A 134 11.22 -3.77 -1.27
C VAL A 134 9.74 -3.58 -0.96
N GLU A 135 9.33 -3.72 0.31
CA GLU A 135 7.96 -3.55 0.75
C GLU A 135 7.41 -2.16 0.43
N PHE A 136 8.20 -1.10 0.57
CA PHE A 136 7.80 0.25 0.17
C PHE A 136 7.49 0.35 -1.33
N PHE A 137 8.32 -0.29 -2.17
CA PHE A 137 8.07 -0.30 -3.62
C PHE A 137 6.81 -1.10 -3.97
N VAL A 138 6.58 -2.23 -3.29
CA VAL A 138 5.37 -3.03 -3.45
C VAL A 138 4.12 -2.22 -3.07
N TYR A 139 4.12 -1.55 -1.92
CA TYR A 139 3.00 -0.74 -1.46
C TYR A 139 2.64 0.37 -2.44
N VAL A 140 3.61 1.21 -2.77
CA VAL A 140 3.37 2.35 -3.67
C VAL A 140 3.09 1.89 -5.09
N GLY A 141 3.84 0.90 -5.60
CA GLY A 141 3.63 0.34 -6.94
C GLY A 141 2.26 -0.30 -7.11
N SER A 142 1.80 -1.07 -6.12
CA SER A 142 0.47 -1.69 -6.12
C SER A 142 -0.65 -0.65 -6.11
N MET A 143 -0.51 0.41 -5.32
CA MET A 143 -1.50 1.49 -5.30
C MET A 143 -1.52 2.27 -6.61
N ARG A 144 -0.36 2.64 -7.18
CA ARG A 144 -0.29 3.29 -8.50
C ARG A 144 -0.93 2.43 -9.59
N THR A 145 -0.62 1.15 -9.61
CA THR A 145 -1.24 0.19 -10.54
C THR A 145 -2.76 0.09 -10.33
N SER A 146 -3.23 0.12 -9.10
CA SER A 146 -4.67 0.13 -8.81
C SER A 146 -5.35 1.41 -9.34
N ILE A 147 -4.66 2.55 -9.32
CA ILE A 147 -5.18 3.85 -9.79
C ILE A 147 -5.20 3.90 -11.32
N TYR A 148 -4.07 3.64 -11.98
CA TYR A 148 -3.93 3.72 -13.44
C TYR A 148 -4.47 2.49 -14.18
N THR A 149 -4.67 1.37 -13.49
CA THR A 149 -5.04 0.06 -14.08
C THR A 149 -4.09 -0.41 -15.18
N THR A 150 -2.81 -0.06 -15.07
CA THR A 150 -1.73 -0.44 -15.99
C THR A 150 -0.57 -1.07 -15.21
N LEU A 151 0.05 -2.10 -15.77
CA LEU A 151 1.18 -2.78 -15.13
C LEU A 151 2.42 -1.87 -15.10
N SER A 152 2.64 -1.09 -16.15
CA SER A 152 3.80 -0.20 -16.28
C SER A 152 3.86 0.84 -15.16
N SER A 153 2.71 1.37 -14.70
CA SER A 153 2.67 2.36 -13.62
C SER A 153 3.24 1.85 -12.29
N GLY A 154 3.16 0.53 -12.05
CA GLY A 154 3.72 -0.11 -10.87
C GLY A 154 5.23 -0.36 -10.93
N PHE A 155 5.84 -0.26 -12.12
CA PHE A 155 7.30 -0.41 -12.32
C PHE A 155 8.02 0.92 -12.60
N GLN A 156 7.34 2.06 -12.54
CA GLN A 156 7.95 3.38 -12.67
C GLN A 156 8.73 3.75 -11.40
N LEU A 157 9.90 3.14 -11.21
CA LEU A 157 10.71 3.27 -9.99
C LEU A 157 11.02 4.73 -9.63
N GLY A 158 11.26 5.59 -10.62
CA GLY A 158 11.51 7.02 -10.40
C GLY A 158 10.31 7.74 -9.76
N LYS A 159 9.09 7.48 -10.27
CA LYS A 159 7.85 8.06 -9.71
C LYS A 159 7.52 7.49 -8.33
N ILE A 160 7.70 6.18 -8.17
CA ILE A 160 7.52 5.51 -6.87
C ILE A 160 8.49 6.10 -5.85
N TRP A 161 9.77 6.26 -6.21
CA TRP A 161 10.79 6.83 -5.33
C TRP A 161 10.50 8.29 -4.96
N ALA A 162 10.02 9.10 -5.94
CA ALA A 162 9.62 10.47 -5.68
C ALA A 162 8.50 10.55 -4.63
N MET A 163 7.48 9.67 -4.72
CA MET A 163 6.40 9.58 -3.74
C MET A 163 6.88 9.12 -2.36
N ILE A 164 7.76 8.11 -2.31
CA ILE A 164 8.35 7.62 -1.07
C ILE A 164 9.14 8.75 -0.38
N ARG A 165 9.95 9.50 -1.13
CA ARG A 165 10.73 10.63 -0.58
C ARG A 165 9.85 11.76 -0.09
N TYR A 166 8.72 12.03 -0.74
CA TYR A 166 7.82 13.11 -0.38
C TYR A 166 7.22 12.92 1.02
N ASP A 167 6.73 11.73 1.34
CA ASP A 167 6.22 11.41 2.69
C ASP A 167 6.66 10.03 3.15
N PHE A 168 7.95 9.91 3.41
CA PHE A 168 8.55 8.70 3.97
C PHE A 168 8.00 8.36 5.35
N THR A 169 7.74 9.40 6.18
CA THR A 169 7.26 9.22 7.54
C THR A 169 5.85 8.60 7.59
N GLY A 170 4.95 9.04 6.70
CA GLY A 170 3.62 8.43 6.58
C GLY A 170 3.69 6.97 6.18
N LEU A 171 4.52 6.67 5.18
CA LEU A 171 4.73 5.30 4.71
C LEU A 171 5.39 4.40 5.77
N LEU A 172 6.36 4.93 6.53
CA LEU A 172 6.98 4.22 7.65
C LEU A 172 5.97 3.89 8.77
N ARG A 173 5.01 4.76 9.03
CA ARG A 173 3.91 4.49 9.99
C ARG A 173 3.02 3.35 9.51
N ILE A 174 2.74 3.27 8.21
CA ILE A 174 1.96 2.15 7.63
C ILE A 174 2.75 0.86 7.74
N LEU A 175 4.04 0.88 7.42
CA LEU A 175 4.92 -0.29 7.57
C LEU A 175 5.00 -0.75 9.03
N ALA A 176 5.19 0.18 9.98
CA ALA A 176 5.20 -0.15 11.41
C ALA A 176 3.86 -0.76 11.86
N MET A 177 2.74 -0.21 11.37
CA MET A 177 1.40 -0.78 11.59
C MET A 177 1.32 -2.21 11.04
N SER A 178 1.77 -2.45 9.81
CA SER A 178 1.78 -3.77 9.17
C SER A 178 2.60 -4.77 9.99
N ILE A 179 3.79 -4.39 10.47
CA ILE A 179 4.64 -5.23 11.31
C ILE A 179 3.95 -5.57 12.62
N VAL A 180 3.38 -4.59 13.32
CA VAL A 180 2.68 -4.82 14.60
C VAL A 180 1.48 -5.76 14.42
N VAL A 181 0.64 -5.50 13.41
CA VAL A 181 -0.50 -6.36 13.10
C VAL A 181 -0.02 -7.76 12.71
N GLY A 182 1.03 -7.86 11.89
CA GLY A 182 1.62 -9.14 11.50
C GLY A 182 2.15 -9.94 12.69
N LEU A 183 2.78 -9.30 13.68
CA LEU A 183 3.22 -9.95 14.92
C LEU A 183 2.02 -10.47 15.73
N VAL A 184 0.96 -9.70 15.85
CA VAL A 184 -0.27 -10.14 16.55
C VAL A 184 -0.90 -11.32 15.81
N VAL A 185 -1.04 -11.23 14.49
CA VAL A 185 -1.55 -12.33 13.64
C VAL A 185 -0.69 -13.59 13.79
N SER A 186 0.63 -13.45 13.72
CA SER A 186 1.57 -14.57 13.89
C SER A 186 1.46 -15.22 15.29
N ALA A 187 1.29 -14.42 16.33
CA ALA A 187 1.08 -14.92 17.69
C ALA A 187 -0.23 -15.72 17.82
N ILE A 188 -1.33 -15.21 17.25
CA ILE A 188 -2.63 -15.91 17.22
C ILE A 188 -2.50 -17.26 16.49
N ILE A 189 -1.87 -17.25 15.30
CA ILE A 189 -1.66 -18.48 14.51
C ILE A 189 -0.78 -19.45 15.28
N GLY A 190 0.29 -18.97 15.93
CA GLY A 190 1.18 -19.78 16.76
C GLY A 190 0.44 -20.46 17.93
N ILE A 191 -0.41 -19.74 18.64
CA ILE A 191 -1.24 -20.29 19.72
C ILE A 191 -2.19 -21.36 19.19
N ILE A 192 -2.88 -21.08 18.09
CA ILE A 192 -3.80 -22.03 17.45
C ILE A 192 -3.03 -23.29 17.03
N ALA A 193 -1.86 -23.15 16.41
CA ALA A 193 -1.03 -24.28 16.00
C ALA A 193 -0.61 -25.15 17.19
N VAL A 194 -0.17 -24.53 18.29
CA VAL A 194 0.18 -25.28 19.53
C VAL A 194 -1.03 -26.03 20.08
N VAL A 195 -2.19 -25.38 20.17
CA VAL A 195 -3.42 -26.03 20.65
C VAL A 195 -3.81 -27.22 19.76
N LEU A 196 -3.74 -27.05 18.42
CA LEU A 196 -4.08 -28.12 17.48
C LEU A 196 -3.10 -29.30 17.59
N VAL A 197 -1.80 -29.04 17.76
CA VAL A 197 -0.77 -30.08 17.98
C VAL A 197 -1.05 -30.83 19.28
N LEU A 198 -1.32 -30.13 20.40
CA LEU A 198 -1.63 -30.77 21.68
C LEU A 198 -2.89 -31.62 21.62
N LEU A 199 -3.94 -31.14 20.94
CA LEU A 199 -5.17 -31.92 20.70
C LEU A 199 -4.90 -33.16 19.86
N GLY A 200 -4.05 -33.04 18.83
CA GLY A 200 -3.64 -34.15 17.99
C GLY A 200 -2.86 -35.22 18.76
N VAL A 201 -1.89 -34.79 19.58
CA VAL A 201 -1.13 -35.70 20.47
C VAL A 201 -2.07 -36.37 21.48
N PHE A 202 -2.96 -35.63 22.13
CA PHE A 202 -3.93 -36.15 23.06
C PHE A 202 -4.85 -37.20 22.40
N ALA A 203 -5.39 -36.91 21.23
CA ALA A 203 -6.21 -37.83 20.47
C ALA A 203 -5.44 -39.12 20.13
N ALA A 204 -4.18 -38.99 19.74
CA ALA A 204 -3.32 -40.14 19.42
C ALA A 204 -3.08 -41.07 20.65
N THR A 205 -3.09 -40.51 21.87
CA THR A 205 -2.93 -41.32 23.10
C THR A 205 -4.21 -42.08 23.50
N LEU A 206 -5.38 -41.59 23.10
CA LEU A 206 -6.66 -42.22 23.44
C LEU A 206 -7.07 -43.38 22.51
N VAL A 207 -6.55 -43.39 21.32
CA VAL A 207 -6.97 -44.36 20.28
C VAL A 207 -5.90 -45.44 20.09
N HIS A 208 -6.27 -46.69 20.28
CA HIS A 208 -5.38 -47.86 20.17
C HIS A 208 -5.87 -48.75 19.01
N GLY A 209 -4.94 -49.31 18.23
CA GLY A 209 -5.24 -50.22 17.12
C GLY A 209 -5.09 -49.60 15.72
N SER A 210 -5.30 -50.41 14.68
CA SER A 210 -5.12 -50.01 13.29
C SER A 210 -6.12 -48.92 12.84
N GLU A 211 -7.33 -48.92 13.37
CA GLU A 211 -8.37 -47.94 13.11
C GLU A 211 -8.00 -46.56 13.69
N ALA A 212 -7.20 -46.55 14.75
CA ALA A 212 -6.66 -45.35 15.38
C ALA A 212 -5.87 -44.50 14.43
N ILE A 213 -5.03 -45.10 13.60
CA ILE A 213 -4.17 -44.36 12.65
C ILE A 213 -5.02 -43.58 11.66
N ILE A 214 -6.09 -44.23 11.14
CA ILE A 214 -6.99 -43.57 10.18
C ILE A 214 -7.73 -42.38 10.83
N ALA A 215 -8.22 -42.56 12.06
CA ALA A 215 -8.91 -41.49 12.80
C ALA A 215 -7.99 -40.30 13.10
N VAL A 216 -6.76 -40.55 13.53
CA VAL A 216 -5.75 -39.52 13.82
C VAL A 216 -5.34 -38.76 12.51
N MET A 217 -5.16 -39.50 11.42
CA MET A 217 -4.86 -38.87 10.12
C MET A 217 -6.02 -37.97 9.65
N PHE A 218 -7.27 -38.44 9.74
CA PHE A 218 -8.43 -37.65 9.36
C PHE A 218 -8.56 -36.38 10.22
N LEU A 219 -8.39 -36.52 11.54
CA LEU A 219 -8.40 -35.37 12.46
C LEU A 219 -7.25 -34.39 12.17
N GLY A 220 -6.05 -34.92 11.84
CA GLY A 220 -4.91 -34.10 11.42
C GLY A 220 -5.19 -33.30 10.17
N ILE A 221 -5.79 -33.90 9.16
CA ILE A 221 -6.19 -33.18 7.92
C ILE A 221 -7.21 -32.09 8.25
N LEU A 222 -8.21 -32.37 9.07
CA LEU A 222 -9.22 -31.40 9.49
C LEU A 222 -8.57 -30.20 10.20
N PHE A 223 -7.61 -30.44 11.08
CA PHE A 223 -6.87 -29.39 11.78
C PHE A 223 -6.03 -28.55 10.83
N VAL A 224 -5.36 -29.15 9.85
CA VAL A 224 -4.60 -28.43 8.84
C VAL A 224 -5.52 -27.53 8.02
N VAL A 225 -6.65 -28.06 7.53
CA VAL A 225 -7.62 -27.26 6.76
C VAL A 225 -8.17 -26.09 7.58
N PHE A 226 -8.53 -26.32 8.83
CA PHE A 226 -9.00 -25.28 9.73
C PHE A 226 -7.91 -24.22 9.99
N GLY A 227 -6.68 -24.65 10.27
CA GLY A 227 -5.54 -23.76 10.48
C GLY A 227 -5.25 -22.90 9.24
N CYS A 228 -5.28 -23.47 8.05
CA CYS A 228 -5.15 -22.74 6.78
C CYS A 228 -6.27 -21.72 6.58
N LEU A 229 -7.51 -22.08 6.92
CA LEU A 229 -8.65 -21.15 6.82
C LEU A 229 -8.46 -19.93 7.71
N VAL A 230 -8.08 -20.15 8.98
CA VAL A 230 -7.80 -19.08 9.92
C VAL A 230 -6.61 -18.23 9.45
N PHE A 231 -5.55 -18.86 8.95
CA PHE A 231 -4.40 -18.19 8.39
C PHE A 231 -4.80 -17.25 7.24
N PHE A 232 -5.51 -17.76 6.23
CA PHE A 232 -5.92 -16.94 5.10
C PHE A 232 -6.92 -15.85 5.47
N PHE A 233 -7.82 -16.11 6.43
CA PHE A 233 -8.72 -15.09 6.96
C PHE A 233 -7.95 -13.92 7.58
N LEU A 234 -7.01 -14.21 8.48
CA LEU A 234 -6.21 -13.20 9.17
C LEU A 234 -5.26 -12.47 8.21
N TRP A 235 -4.67 -13.19 7.27
CA TRP A 235 -3.83 -12.59 6.23
C TRP A 235 -4.61 -11.60 5.37
N MET A 236 -5.78 -11.98 4.87
CA MET A 236 -6.64 -11.06 4.08
C MET A 236 -7.12 -9.87 4.90
N PHE A 237 -7.37 -10.05 6.17
CA PHE A 237 -7.72 -8.96 7.07
C PHE A 237 -6.55 -7.97 7.24
N GLN A 238 -5.34 -8.47 7.43
CA GLN A 238 -4.12 -7.64 7.49
C GLN A 238 -3.89 -6.88 6.18
N GLU A 239 -4.00 -7.56 5.04
CA GLU A 239 -3.86 -6.93 3.72
C GLU A 239 -4.89 -5.82 3.50
N ALA A 240 -6.12 -6.01 3.93
CA ALA A 240 -7.15 -4.99 3.84
C ALA A 240 -6.83 -3.75 4.68
N LEU A 241 -6.30 -3.95 5.90
CA LEU A 241 -5.85 -2.84 6.76
C LEU A 241 -4.75 -2.03 6.08
N VAL A 242 -3.74 -2.72 5.54
CA VAL A 242 -2.61 -2.08 4.86
C VAL A 242 -3.06 -1.38 3.58
N ALA A 243 -3.82 -2.06 2.72
CA ALA A 243 -4.31 -1.47 1.48
C ALA A 243 -5.15 -0.21 1.74
N ARG A 244 -6.04 -0.25 2.75
CA ARG A 244 -6.87 0.91 3.10
C ARG A 244 -6.06 2.05 3.68
N ALA A 245 -5.04 1.76 4.52
CA ALA A 245 -4.10 2.74 5.04
C ALA A 245 -3.30 3.43 3.93
N LEU A 246 -2.87 2.65 2.92
CA LEU A 246 -2.23 3.17 1.71
C LEU A 246 -3.17 4.07 0.91
N GLY A 247 -4.47 3.74 0.82
CA GLY A 247 -5.48 4.62 0.22
C GLY A 247 -5.54 5.98 0.91
N TYR A 248 -5.53 6.01 2.25
CA TYR A 248 -5.46 7.25 3.02
C TYR A 248 -4.15 8.02 2.82
N TRP A 249 -3.04 7.31 2.73
CA TRP A 249 -1.73 7.91 2.43
C TRP A 249 -1.68 8.52 1.03
N MET A 250 -2.27 7.84 0.02
CA MET A 250 -2.32 8.32 -1.37
C MET A 250 -3.15 9.59 -1.55
N ARG A 251 -4.10 9.85 -0.66
CA ARG A 251 -4.98 11.02 -0.72
C ARG A 251 -4.21 12.35 -0.73
N GLN A 252 -3.05 12.43 -0.04
CA GLN A 252 -2.23 13.63 0.01
C GLN A 252 -1.62 14.04 -1.35
N PHE A 253 -1.58 13.12 -2.31
CA PHE A 253 -1.00 13.37 -3.63
C PHE A 253 -2.03 13.88 -4.64
N GLU A 254 -3.25 14.23 -4.22
CA GLU A 254 -4.30 14.80 -5.08
C GLU A 254 -4.56 13.97 -6.34
N VAL A 255 -4.87 12.69 -6.17
CA VAL A 255 -5.04 11.73 -7.27
C VAL A 255 -6.03 12.21 -8.33
N SER A 256 -7.02 13.03 -7.97
CA SER A 256 -7.98 13.63 -8.90
C SER A 256 -7.35 14.58 -9.92
N SER A 257 -6.17 15.13 -9.63
CA SER A 257 -5.42 16.04 -10.51
C SER A 257 -4.31 15.35 -11.31
N TRP A 258 -4.19 14.01 -11.19
CA TRP A 258 -3.22 13.26 -11.96
C TRP A 258 -3.60 13.20 -13.44
N GLY A 259 -2.61 13.42 -14.31
CA GLY A 259 -2.72 13.20 -15.75
C GLY A 259 -2.37 11.77 -16.16
N GLY A 260 -1.70 11.61 -17.29
CA GLY A 260 -1.16 10.32 -17.73
C GLY A 260 -0.14 9.75 -16.73
N GLN A 261 0.14 8.46 -16.84
CA GLN A 261 1.10 7.79 -15.94
C GLN A 261 2.53 8.34 -16.04
N GLU A 262 2.90 8.95 -17.16
CA GLU A 262 4.21 9.57 -17.42
C GLU A 262 4.28 11.04 -16.99
N ASP A 263 3.13 11.68 -16.76
CA ASP A 263 3.07 13.10 -16.42
C ASP A 263 3.68 13.37 -15.04
N LEU A 264 4.17 14.61 -14.88
CA LEU A 264 4.64 15.08 -13.58
C LEU A 264 3.47 15.15 -12.60
N MET A 265 3.69 14.65 -11.39
CA MET A 265 2.69 14.72 -10.32
C MET A 265 2.53 16.16 -9.81
N PRO A 266 1.39 16.51 -9.20
CA PRO A 266 1.15 17.87 -8.71
C PRO A 266 2.27 18.41 -7.82
N PHE A 267 2.80 17.58 -6.91
CA PHE A 267 3.90 17.99 -6.02
C PHE A 267 5.24 18.14 -6.77
N GLU A 268 5.49 17.39 -7.85
CA GLU A 268 6.69 17.56 -8.69
C GLU A 268 6.62 18.87 -9.48
N LYS A 269 5.41 19.27 -9.95
CA LYS A 269 5.20 20.52 -10.68
C LYS A 269 5.51 21.76 -9.82
N GLN A 270 5.24 21.69 -8.51
CA GLN A 270 5.56 22.79 -7.59
C GLN A 270 7.04 23.12 -7.51
N TYR A 271 7.91 22.12 -7.69
CA TYR A 271 9.37 22.34 -7.71
C TYR A 271 9.90 22.81 -9.06
N CYS A 272 9.14 22.61 -10.14
CA CYS A 272 9.53 23.00 -11.50
C CYS A 272 9.09 24.44 -11.88
N VAL A 273 8.22 25.08 -11.11
CA VAL A 273 7.89 26.48 -11.33
C VAL A 273 9.04 27.33 -10.79
N PRO A 274 9.81 28.07 -11.63
CA PRO A 274 10.75 29.04 -11.13
C PRO A 274 9.95 29.98 -10.21
N GLN A 275 10.39 30.16 -8.98
CA GLN A 275 9.86 31.21 -8.14
C GLN A 275 10.21 32.53 -8.83
N VAL A 276 9.32 33.00 -9.68
CA VAL A 276 9.38 34.37 -10.14
C VAL A 276 9.14 35.18 -8.89
N GLN A 277 10.26 35.61 -8.30
CA GLN A 277 10.27 36.57 -7.24
C GLN A 277 9.55 37.79 -7.81
N TYR A 278 8.26 37.94 -7.47
CA TYR A 278 7.54 39.18 -7.73
C TYR A 278 8.28 40.26 -6.95
N TYR A 279 9.20 40.90 -7.65
CA TYR A 279 9.77 42.17 -7.22
C TYR A 279 8.57 43.10 -7.19
N GLN A 280 7.92 43.27 -6.04
CA GLN A 280 7.02 44.39 -5.84
C GLN A 280 7.86 45.63 -5.94
N PRO A 281 7.68 46.49 -6.97
CA PRO A 281 8.33 47.76 -6.97
C PRO A 281 7.84 48.47 -5.72
N TYR A 282 8.79 48.85 -4.89
CA TYR A 282 8.56 49.68 -3.71
C TYR A 282 7.86 50.94 -4.20
N GLN A 283 6.53 51.00 -4.03
CA GLN A 283 5.81 52.25 -4.22
C GLN A 283 6.20 53.17 -3.06
N ASP A 284 7.11 54.08 -3.32
CA ASP A 284 7.35 55.23 -2.47
C ASP A 284 6.01 55.95 -2.29
N VAL A 285 5.32 55.64 -1.20
CA VAL A 285 4.19 56.45 -0.74
C VAL A 285 4.75 57.71 -0.16
N SER A 286 4.91 58.71 -1.01
CA SER A 286 5.12 60.11 -0.59
C SER A 286 3.89 60.53 0.20
N PHE A 287 4.03 60.61 1.51
CA PHE A 287 3.08 61.21 2.41
C PHE A 287 2.96 62.71 2.07
N GLN A 288 1.92 63.10 1.32
CA GLN A 288 1.45 64.46 1.28
C GLN A 288 0.49 64.67 2.44
N GLN A 289 0.98 65.37 3.44
CA GLN A 289 0.22 65.90 4.56
C GLN A 289 -0.60 67.10 4.08
N GLY A 290 -1.93 67.07 4.24
CA GLY A 290 -2.73 68.29 4.08
C GLY A 290 -4.22 68.03 3.87
N GLY A 291 -5.03 68.28 4.88
CA GLY A 291 -6.33 68.92 4.71
C GLY A 291 -7.62 68.13 4.88
N SER A 292 -8.23 68.39 6.04
CA SER A 292 -9.68 68.50 6.32
C SER A 292 -10.65 67.32 6.18
N VAL A 293 -11.25 67.08 7.33
CA VAL A 293 -12.48 66.38 7.67
C VAL A 293 -13.65 66.71 6.71
N ASN A 294 -14.30 65.65 6.19
CA ASN A 294 -15.77 65.65 6.01
C ASN A 294 -16.32 64.26 5.96
N GLU A 295 -17.36 64.03 6.74
CA GLU A 295 -18.25 62.85 6.77
C GLU A 295 -18.85 62.57 5.39
N ALA A 296 -18.83 61.31 4.96
CA ALA A 296 -19.76 60.82 3.92
C ALA A 296 -19.99 59.32 4.05
N THR A 297 -21.12 58.99 4.57
CA THR A 297 -22.11 57.98 4.19
C THR A 297 -21.61 56.75 3.43
N TYR A 298 -21.63 55.60 4.09
CA TYR A 298 -21.49 54.28 3.49
C TYR A 298 -22.75 53.93 2.68
N SER A 299 -22.63 53.83 1.37
CA SER A 299 -23.60 53.17 0.49
C SER A 299 -23.02 51.81 0.07
N VAL A 300 -23.69 50.75 0.48
CA VAL A 300 -23.45 49.38 0.03
C VAL A 300 -23.87 49.25 -1.42
N GLN A 301 -22.90 49.05 -2.31
CA GLN A 301 -23.18 48.78 -3.72
C GLN A 301 -23.15 47.29 -3.96
N GLN A 302 -24.33 46.70 -4.19
CA GLN A 302 -24.58 45.35 -4.65
C GLN A 302 -23.94 45.16 -6.03
N SER A 303 -22.98 44.28 -6.17
CA SER A 303 -22.43 43.84 -7.45
C SER A 303 -23.39 42.94 -8.20
N GLN A 304 -23.83 43.37 -9.37
CA GLN A 304 -24.62 42.65 -10.35
C GLN A 304 -23.77 41.52 -11.01
N PRO A 305 -24.41 40.40 -11.44
CA PRO A 305 -23.72 39.34 -12.15
C PRO A 305 -23.42 39.74 -13.59
N VAL A 306 -22.19 39.43 -14.02
CA VAL A 306 -21.66 39.62 -15.37
C VAL A 306 -22.28 38.56 -16.31
N PRO A 307 -22.80 38.95 -17.50
CA PRO A 307 -23.34 37.98 -18.47
C PRO A 307 -22.21 37.23 -19.20
N VAL A 308 -22.42 35.93 -19.33
CA VAL A 308 -21.60 35.02 -20.15
C VAL A 308 -21.76 35.43 -21.63
N GLN A 309 -20.66 35.83 -22.24
CA GLN A 309 -20.56 36.00 -23.69
C GLN A 309 -19.80 34.84 -24.33
N ASN A 310 -20.43 34.40 -25.40
CA ASN A 310 -20.16 33.33 -26.35
C ASN A 310 -18.71 33.12 -26.81
N GLU A 311 -18.48 31.82 -27.05
CA GLU A 311 -17.55 31.18 -27.96
C GLU A 311 -16.84 32.09 -28.98
N ALA A 312 -15.52 32.14 -28.89
CA ALA A 312 -14.64 32.56 -29.98
C ALA A 312 -13.64 31.44 -30.25
N HIS A 313 -13.76 30.87 -31.45
CA HIS A 313 -12.83 29.97 -32.13
C HIS A 313 -11.36 30.38 -31.90
N PHE A 314 -10.61 29.57 -31.20
CA PHE A 314 -9.16 29.74 -31.10
C PHE A 314 -8.48 28.71 -32.02
N GLN A 315 -7.92 29.20 -33.13
CA GLN A 315 -6.97 28.44 -33.95
C GLN A 315 -5.62 28.38 -33.23
N PRO A 316 -4.95 27.22 -33.16
CA PRO A 316 -3.60 27.16 -32.60
C PRO A 316 -2.58 27.65 -33.60
N GLN A 317 -2.01 28.81 -33.35
CA GLN A 317 -0.75 29.22 -33.96
C GLN A 317 0.39 28.46 -33.29
N GLY A 318 1.20 27.76 -34.13
CA GLY A 318 2.38 27.04 -33.68
C GLY A 318 3.43 27.98 -33.09
N GLY A 319 3.61 27.89 -31.81
CA GLY A 319 4.75 28.42 -31.08
C GLY A 319 5.56 27.23 -30.58
N THR A 320 6.76 27.06 -31.11
CA THR A 320 7.77 26.12 -30.58
C THR A 320 8.20 26.61 -29.20
N GLU A 321 7.54 26.12 -28.15
CA GLU A 321 7.95 26.34 -26.80
C GLU A 321 9.09 25.35 -26.47
N ASN A 322 10.31 25.86 -26.46
CA ASN A 322 11.48 25.16 -25.90
C ASN A 322 11.28 24.99 -24.39
N THR A 323 10.54 23.99 -24.00
CA THR A 323 10.56 23.49 -22.61
C THR A 323 11.83 22.64 -22.45
N ALA A 324 12.86 23.25 -21.87
CA ALA A 324 14.00 22.49 -21.36
C ALA A 324 13.49 21.44 -20.35
N PRO A 325 13.84 20.15 -20.50
CA PRO A 325 13.44 19.15 -19.54
C PRO A 325 14.08 19.45 -18.18
N CYS A 326 13.30 19.40 -17.09
CA CYS A 326 13.85 19.36 -15.73
C CYS A 326 14.79 18.16 -15.64
N SER A 327 16.09 18.38 -15.81
CA SER A 327 17.11 17.36 -15.66
C SER A 327 17.31 17.07 -14.18
N ASN A 328 16.98 15.87 -13.79
CA ASN A 328 17.43 15.08 -12.65
C ASN A 328 17.93 15.84 -11.41
N VAL A 329 17.09 15.87 -10.40
CA VAL A 329 17.50 15.99 -8.99
C VAL A 329 17.23 14.66 -8.28
#